data_e57b4f547f5c5d0fc84134b3a3c6f356
#
_entry.id   e57b4f547f5c5d0fc84134b3a3c6f356
#
_cell.length_a   1.000
_cell.length_b   1.000
_cell.length_c   1.000
_cell.angle_alpha   90.00
_cell.angle_beta   90.00
_cell.angle_gamma   90.00
#
_symmetry.space_group_name_H-M   'P 1'
#
loop_
_entity.id
_entity.type
_entity.pdbx_description
1 polymer ?
#
loop_
_entity_poly.entity_id
_entity_poly.type
_entity_poly.pdbx_seq_one_letter_code
_entity_poly.pdbx_strand_id
1 'polypeptide(L)'
;MAQIYASKTNEIQKYETEHENEVRHLAGECMVLLENDGVLPFSDKIKKIALYGTGARHTVKGGTGSGDVNVRKTVSIARGLE
;
A
#
# COMPACT_ATOMS: atom_id res chain seq x y z
N MET A 1 -16.42 -5.54 -31.37
CA MET A 1 -15.97 -4.46 -30.46
C MET A 1 -16.58 -4.68 -29.09
N ALA A 2 -15.76 -4.69 -28.07
CA ALA A 2 -16.24 -4.88 -26.71
C ALA A 2 -17.00 -3.64 -26.22
N GLN A 3 -18.14 -3.85 -25.60
CA GLN A 3 -18.87 -2.76 -24.93
C GLN A 3 -18.35 -2.57 -23.53
N ILE A 4 -18.15 -1.32 -23.14
CA ILE A 4 -17.74 -0.97 -21.78
C ILE A 4 -18.95 -0.39 -21.07
N TYR A 5 -19.39 -1.08 -20.03
CA TYR A 5 -20.57 -0.68 -19.27
C TYR A 5 -20.23 0.20 -18.05
N ALA A 6 -18.95 0.33 -17.73
CA ALA A 6 -18.51 1.19 -16.64
C ALA A 6 -18.47 2.64 -17.11
N SER A 7 -18.93 3.56 -16.28
CA SER A 7 -18.82 4.98 -16.56
C SER A 7 -17.38 5.44 -16.31
N LYS A 8 -16.91 6.38 -17.15
CA LYS A 8 -15.61 7.00 -16.98
C LYS A 8 -15.78 8.21 -16.07
N THR A 9 -15.13 8.19 -14.92
CA THR A 9 -15.16 9.31 -13.98
C THR A 9 -13.87 9.35 -13.17
N ASN A 10 -13.48 10.55 -12.78
CA ASN A 10 -12.35 10.76 -11.87
C ASN A 10 -12.82 10.86 -10.41
N GLU A 11 -14.13 10.81 -10.19
CA GLU A 11 -14.66 10.84 -8.84
C GLU A 11 -14.43 9.50 -8.13
N ILE A 12 -14.10 9.57 -6.85
CA ILE A 12 -13.92 8.37 -6.03
C ILE A 12 -15.28 7.72 -5.82
N GLN A 13 -15.40 6.47 -6.25
CA GLN A 13 -16.63 5.73 -6.09
C GLN A 13 -16.65 5.02 -4.74
N LYS A 14 -17.86 4.70 -4.27
CA LYS A 14 -18.03 4.01 -2.99
C LYS A 14 -17.26 2.68 -2.93
N TYR A 15 -17.29 1.91 -4.03
CA TYR A 15 -16.60 0.62 -4.07
C TYR A 15 -15.08 0.78 -3.94
N GLU A 16 -14.50 1.89 -4.41
CA GLU A 16 -13.07 2.14 -4.30
C GLU A 16 -12.65 2.27 -2.83
N THR A 17 -13.43 3.01 -2.06
CA THR A 17 -13.17 3.18 -0.63
C THR A 17 -13.33 1.86 0.12
N GLU A 18 -14.37 1.11 -0.23
CA GLU A 18 -14.62 -0.20 0.38
C GLU A 18 -13.48 -1.18 0.07
N HIS A 19 -13.02 -1.21 -1.18
CA HIS A 19 -11.91 -2.07 -1.59
C HIS A 19 -10.59 -1.69 -0.94
N GLU A 20 -10.32 -0.40 -0.79
CA GLU A 20 -9.12 0.06 -0.08
C GLU A 20 -9.11 -0.43 1.36
N ASN A 21 -10.24 -0.35 2.04
CA ASN A 21 -10.35 -0.83 3.41
C ASN A 21 -10.15 -2.34 3.50
N GLU A 22 -10.72 -3.09 2.58
CA GLU A 22 -10.54 -4.54 2.53
C GLU A 22 -9.09 -4.93 2.29
N VAL A 23 -8.44 -4.29 1.33
CA VAL A 23 -7.03 -4.55 1.02
C VAL A 23 -6.16 -4.24 2.23
N ARG A 24 -6.45 -3.17 2.95
CA ARG A 24 -5.70 -2.81 4.15
C ARG A 24 -5.80 -3.89 5.22
N HIS A 25 -6.97 -4.48 5.40
CA HIS A 25 -7.14 -5.59 6.35
C HIS A 25 -6.48 -6.88 5.87
N LEU A 26 -6.65 -7.20 4.59
CA LEU A 26 -6.13 -8.44 4.03
C LEU A 26 -4.62 -8.46 3.89
N ALA A 27 -4.00 -7.28 3.73
CA ALA A 27 -2.55 -7.18 3.57
C ALA A 27 -1.78 -7.82 4.72
N GLY A 28 -2.28 -7.64 5.95
CA GLY A 28 -1.66 -8.26 7.11
C GLY A 28 -1.69 -9.77 7.08
N GLU A 29 -2.76 -10.34 6.51
CA GLU A 29 -2.90 -11.80 6.41
C GLU A 29 -2.01 -12.41 5.33
N CYS A 30 -1.54 -11.59 4.39
CA CYS A 30 -0.62 -12.01 3.34
C CYS A 30 0.84 -12.00 3.79
N MET A 31 1.11 -11.52 4.99
CA MET A 31 2.47 -11.40 5.51
C MET A 31 2.73 -12.46 6.57
N VAL A 32 3.90 -13.06 6.49
CA VAL A 32 4.35 -14.07 7.47
C VAL A 32 5.64 -13.58 8.10
N LEU A 33 5.63 -13.40 9.42
CA LEU A 33 6.81 -13.01 10.17
C LEU A 33 7.58 -14.28 10.54
N LEU A 34 8.70 -14.51 9.86
CA LEU A 34 9.48 -15.73 10.01
C LEU A 34 10.34 -15.75 11.27
N GLU A 35 10.79 -14.60 11.73
CA GLU A 35 11.63 -14.49 12.90
C GLU A 35 11.40 -13.15 13.58
N ASN A 36 11.31 -13.16 14.91
CA ASN A 36 11.11 -11.95 15.68
C ASN A 36 11.69 -12.15 17.08
N ASP A 37 12.60 -11.28 17.47
CA ASP A 37 13.23 -11.31 18.80
C ASP A 37 12.44 -10.53 19.85
N GLY A 38 11.20 -10.17 19.55
CA GLY A 38 10.32 -9.41 20.44
C GLY A 38 10.24 -7.92 20.14
N VAL A 39 10.95 -7.45 19.10
CA VAL A 39 10.89 -6.03 18.70
C VAL A 39 9.56 -5.67 18.09
N LEU A 40 8.97 -6.57 17.33
CA LEU A 40 7.67 -6.33 16.68
C LEU A 40 6.53 -6.96 17.48
N PRO A 41 5.39 -6.30 17.59
CA PRO A 41 5.12 -4.95 17.11
C PRO A 41 5.87 -3.89 17.90
N PHE A 42 6.13 -2.75 17.27
CA PHE A 42 6.81 -1.64 17.95
C PHE A 42 5.99 -1.15 19.15
N SER A 43 6.70 -0.84 20.23
CA SER A 43 6.03 -0.27 21.41
C SER A 43 5.72 1.22 21.18
N ASP A 44 4.79 1.76 21.98
CA ASP A 44 4.44 3.18 21.94
C ASP A 44 5.60 4.09 22.37
N LYS A 45 6.64 3.51 22.96
CA LYS A 45 7.82 4.26 23.42
C LYS A 45 8.77 4.61 22.28
N ILE A 46 8.65 3.96 21.13
CA ILE A 46 9.49 4.24 19.98
C ILE A 46 9.03 5.54 19.34
N LYS A 47 9.94 6.52 19.29
CA LYS A 47 9.64 7.85 18.75
C LYS A 47 10.41 8.17 17.47
N LYS A 48 11.46 7.42 17.17
CA LYS A 48 12.31 7.65 16.01
C LYS A 48 12.61 6.35 15.33
N ILE A 49 12.49 6.35 14.00
CA ILE A 49 12.84 5.22 13.16
C ILE A 49 13.76 5.74 12.06
N ALA A 50 14.91 5.09 11.87
CA ALA A 50 15.82 5.42 10.80
C ALA A 50 15.48 4.58 9.58
N LEU A 51 15.31 5.24 8.44
CA LEU A 51 15.01 4.58 7.16
C LEU A 51 16.19 4.80 6.20
N TYR A 52 16.66 3.73 5.61
CA TYR A 52 17.78 3.75 4.68
C TYR A 52 17.34 3.21 3.31
N GLY A 53 17.99 3.73 2.28
CA GLY A 53 17.74 3.28 0.92
C GLY A 53 16.69 4.12 0.19
N THR A 54 16.79 4.12 -1.14
CA THR A 54 15.90 4.91 -1.99
C THR A 54 14.46 4.44 -1.93
N GLY A 55 14.24 3.13 -1.75
CA GLY A 55 12.90 2.56 -1.68
C GLY A 55 12.06 3.05 -0.51
N ALA A 56 12.68 3.63 0.53
CA ALA A 56 11.95 4.16 1.67
C ALA A 56 11.05 5.33 1.27
N ARG A 57 11.52 6.23 0.43
CA ARG A 57 10.76 7.40 -0.04
C ARG A 57 10.22 7.22 -1.46
N HIS A 58 10.92 6.46 -2.29
CA HIS A 58 10.53 6.19 -3.68
C HIS A 58 10.17 4.73 -3.83
N THR A 59 9.20 4.30 -3.04
CA THR A 59 8.74 2.93 -3.02
C THR A 59 8.09 2.57 -4.35
N VAL A 60 8.52 1.46 -4.95
CA VAL A 60 7.98 1.00 -6.22
C VAL A 60 6.66 0.28 -5.95
N LYS A 61 5.58 0.74 -6.57
CA LYS A 61 4.25 0.17 -6.39
C LYS A 61 4.01 -1.13 -7.13
N GLY A 62 4.80 -1.39 -8.16
CA GLY A 62 4.63 -2.58 -8.98
C GLY A 62 5.64 -2.64 -10.09
N GLY A 63 5.45 -3.58 -11.03
CA GLY A 63 6.33 -3.74 -12.16
C GLY A 63 6.11 -2.72 -13.26
N THR A 64 6.90 -2.86 -14.32
CA THR A 64 6.75 -2.07 -15.54
C THR A 64 5.91 -2.84 -16.56
N GLY A 65 5.59 -2.21 -17.68
CA GLY A 65 4.77 -2.82 -18.71
C GLY A 65 3.31 -2.91 -18.31
N SER A 66 2.66 -4.04 -18.50
CA SER A 66 1.24 -4.21 -18.21
C SER A 66 0.92 -4.12 -16.71
N GLY A 67 1.92 -4.33 -15.85
CA GLY A 67 1.76 -4.18 -14.41
C GLY A 67 1.87 -2.75 -13.92
N ASP A 68 2.28 -1.83 -14.80
CA ASP A 68 2.41 -0.42 -14.46
C ASP A 68 1.10 0.31 -14.73
N VAL A 69 0.15 0.13 -13.82
CA VAL A 69 -1.19 0.72 -13.96
C VAL A 69 -1.27 2.05 -13.24
N ASN A 70 -2.16 2.91 -13.71
CA ASN A 70 -2.44 4.18 -13.05
C ASN A 70 -3.21 3.93 -11.78
N VAL A 71 -2.79 4.58 -10.71
CA VAL A 71 -3.44 4.48 -9.41
C VAL A 71 -3.78 5.88 -8.92
N ARG A 72 -4.76 5.98 -8.04
CA ARG A 72 -5.16 7.29 -7.49
C ARG A 72 -4.11 7.84 -6.54
N LYS A 73 -3.50 6.96 -5.76
CA LYS A 73 -2.46 7.37 -4.82
C LYS A 73 -1.53 6.21 -4.54
N THR A 74 -0.32 6.54 -4.13
CA THR A 74 0.63 5.55 -3.61
C THR A 74 1.07 6.01 -2.22
N VAL A 75 1.39 5.05 -1.37
CA VAL A 75 1.91 5.33 -0.04
C VAL A 75 3.29 4.70 0.04
N SER A 76 4.33 5.52 0.22
CA SER A 76 5.68 5.02 0.41
C SER A 76 5.85 4.42 1.81
N ILE A 77 6.93 3.67 2.01
CA ILE A 77 7.25 3.12 3.33
C ILE A 77 7.38 4.24 4.36
N ALA A 78 8.10 5.32 4.00
CA ALA A 78 8.26 6.46 4.89
C ALA A 78 6.92 7.08 5.27
N ARG A 79 6.03 7.23 4.30
CA ARG A 79 4.71 7.82 4.53
C ARG A 79 3.84 6.92 5.40
N GLY A 80 3.93 5.62 5.20
CA GLY A 80 3.16 4.65 6.00
C GLY A 80 3.57 4.60 7.46
N LEU A 81 4.80 5.01 7.77
CA LEU A 81 5.31 5.03 9.13
C LEU A 81 5.08 6.37 9.86
N GLU A 82 4.57 7.38 9.18
CA GLU A 82 4.26 8.68 9.79
C GLU A 82 3.05 8.62 10.76
#